data_9f2f0aecddbe15e860282ba0e3e34d82
#
_entry.id   9f2f0aecddbe15e860282ba0e3e34d82
#
_cell.length_a   1.000
_cell.length_b   1.000
_cell.length_c   1.000
_cell.angle_alpha   90.00
_cell.angle_beta   90.00
_cell.angle_gamma   90.00
#
_symmetry.space_group_name_H-M   'P 1'
#
loop_
_entity.id
_entity.type
_entity.pdbx_description
1 polymer ?
#
loop_
_entity_poly.entity_id
_entity_poly.type
_entity_poly.pdbx_seq_one_letter_code
_entity_poly.pdbx_strand_id
1 'polypeptide(L)'
;QKSKSAKEDRLAICLDSLTRFSANPDSKETPYDTILIDESEQVLRHLTAETLKRRRRDVVNTLIRLIRNAKRVICLDADLTAELSIAVMAKLRGMEQLETDELVGYINDFKFTGRSIEMYPSRDQLIATLLDHVNQRQRFFVATNNREFAETLEVMIHQRWPEARIML
;
A
#
# COMPACT_ATOMS: atom_id res chain seq x y z
N GLN A 1 3.06 14.64 -24.82
CA GLN A 1 3.05 13.23 -24.39
C GLN A 1 1.63 12.69 -24.52
N LYS A 2 1.40 11.78 -25.48
CA LYS A 2 0.09 11.16 -25.66
C LYS A 2 -0.21 10.30 -24.42
N SER A 3 -1.33 10.58 -23.76
CA SER A 3 -1.87 9.70 -22.72
C SER A 3 -2.04 8.31 -23.32
N LYS A 4 -1.27 7.34 -22.84
CA LYS A 4 -1.56 5.95 -23.14
C LYS A 4 -2.91 5.65 -22.49
N SER A 5 -3.95 5.50 -23.31
CA SER A 5 -5.20 4.94 -22.84
C SER A 5 -4.88 3.57 -22.23
N ALA A 6 -5.37 3.30 -21.05
CA ALA A 6 -5.19 2.01 -20.41
C ALA A 6 -5.81 0.91 -21.28
N LYS A 7 -4.96 0.22 -22.05
CA LYS A 7 -5.29 -1.01 -22.79
C LYS A 7 -4.81 -2.25 -22.04
N GLU A 8 -4.39 -2.08 -20.80
CA GLU A 8 -3.83 -3.15 -20.01
C GLU A 8 -4.98 -3.90 -19.31
N ASP A 9 -5.08 -5.19 -19.49
CA ASP A 9 -6.09 -6.03 -18.83
C ASP A 9 -5.92 -6.05 -17.31
N ARG A 10 -4.73 -5.72 -16.83
CA ARG A 10 -4.38 -5.60 -15.41
C ARG A 10 -3.45 -4.42 -15.20
N LEU A 11 -3.72 -3.65 -14.16
CA LEU A 11 -2.91 -2.49 -13.82
C LEU A 11 -2.78 -2.34 -12.32
N ALA A 12 -1.55 -2.09 -11.86
CA ALA A 12 -1.25 -1.62 -10.52
C ALA A 12 -0.89 -0.13 -10.57
N ILE A 13 -1.50 0.68 -9.72
CA ILE A 13 -1.33 2.14 -9.75
C ILE A 13 -1.47 2.73 -8.35
N CYS A 14 -0.65 3.72 -8.03
CA CYS A 14 -0.81 4.51 -6.82
C CYS A 14 -1.94 5.53 -6.97
N LEU A 15 -2.58 5.89 -5.85
CA LEU A 15 -3.67 6.85 -5.79
C LEU A 15 -3.32 8.19 -6.47
N ASP A 16 -2.12 8.72 -6.22
CA ASP A 16 -1.62 9.96 -6.82
C ASP A 16 -1.55 9.94 -8.35
N SER A 17 -1.46 8.77 -8.92
CA SER A 17 -1.34 8.56 -10.37
C SER A 17 -2.68 8.34 -11.06
N LEU A 18 -3.81 8.29 -10.32
CA LEU A 18 -5.14 8.06 -10.89
C LEU A 18 -5.53 9.11 -11.94
N THR A 19 -5.02 10.32 -11.84
CA THR A 19 -5.27 11.38 -12.84
C THR A 19 -4.74 11.02 -14.24
N ARG A 20 -3.84 10.04 -14.35
CA ARG A 20 -3.38 9.52 -15.65
C ARG A 20 -4.47 8.75 -16.40
N PHE A 21 -5.51 8.32 -15.69
CA PHE A 21 -6.72 7.73 -16.26
C PHE A 21 -7.76 8.74 -16.70
N SER A 22 -7.48 10.00 -16.69
CA SER A 22 -8.43 11.03 -17.08
C SER A 22 -8.72 11.01 -18.58
N ALA A 23 -9.11 9.86 -19.06
CA ALA A 23 -9.88 9.79 -20.28
C ALA A 23 -11.32 10.13 -19.89
N ASN A 24 -11.86 11.11 -20.56
CA ASN A 24 -13.26 11.50 -20.63
C ASN A 24 -14.07 11.26 -19.33
N PRO A 25 -14.32 12.29 -18.51
CA PRO A 25 -15.14 12.18 -17.30
C PRO A 25 -16.56 11.67 -17.57
N ASP A 26 -17.03 11.75 -18.82
CA ASP A 26 -18.36 11.30 -19.24
C ASP A 26 -18.40 9.83 -19.68
N SER A 27 -17.26 9.14 -19.71
CA SER A 27 -17.22 7.72 -20.02
C SER A 27 -17.84 6.92 -18.87
N LYS A 28 -18.98 6.26 -19.16
CA LYS A 28 -19.64 5.33 -18.24
C LYS A 28 -18.91 3.99 -18.16
N GLU A 29 -17.98 3.74 -19.07
CA GLU A 29 -17.26 2.49 -19.13
C GLU A 29 -16.03 2.56 -18.21
N THR A 30 -15.89 1.56 -17.34
CA THR A 30 -14.65 1.29 -16.65
C THR A 30 -13.92 0.18 -17.38
N PRO A 31 -12.62 0.29 -17.59
CA PRO A 31 -11.86 -0.78 -18.20
C PRO A 31 -11.70 -2.02 -17.30
N TYR A 32 -12.09 -1.93 -16.03
CA TYR A 32 -11.82 -2.97 -15.04
C TYR A 32 -13.09 -3.45 -14.36
N ASP A 33 -13.33 -4.76 -14.43
CA ASP A 33 -14.45 -5.41 -13.73
C ASP A 33 -14.22 -5.52 -12.22
N THR A 34 -12.96 -5.63 -11.81
CA THR A 34 -12.57 -5.77 -10.40
C THR A 34 -11.53 -4.72 -10.03
N ILE A 35 -11.76 -4.04 -8.93
CA ILE A 35 -10.82 -3.11 -8.30
C ILE A 35 -10.41 -3.70 -6.97
N LEU A 36 -9.10 -3.78 -6.76
CA LEU A 36 -8.50 -4.17 -5.50
C LEU A 36 -7.80 -2.95 -4.91
N ILE A 37 -8.11 -2.63 -3.68
CA ILE A 37 -7.50 -1.53 -2.93
C ILE A 37 -6.75 -2.15 -1.76
N ASP A 38 -5.43 -2.13 -1.86
CA ASP A 38 -4.53 -2.59 -0.82
C ASP A 38 -4.27 -1.45 0.16
N GLU A 39 -4.18 -1.75 1.45
CA GLU A 39 -4.07 -0.76 2.53
C GLU A 39 -5.21 0.28 2.45
N SER A 40 -6.44 -0.18 2.38
CA SER A 40 -7.61 0.64 2.05
C SER A 40 -7.84 1.80 3.03
N GLU A 41 -7.56 1.61 4.33
CA GLU A 41 -7.62 2.69 5.32
C GLU A 41 -6.62 3.81 5.02
N GLN A 42 -5.40 3.46 4.64
CA GLN A 42 -4.37 4.43 4.28
C GLN A 42 -4.72 5.13 2.97
N VAL A 43 -5.19 4.40 1.97
CA VAL A 43 -5.62 4.96 0.68
C VAL A 43 -6.74 5.97 0.87
N LEU A 44 -7.77 5.66 1.67
CA LEU A 44 -8.88 6.58 1.93
C LEU A 44 -8.44 7.80 2.75
N ARG A 45 -7.58 7.63 3.76
CA ARG A 45 -7.00 8.75 4.52
C ARG A 45 -6.12 9.63 3.65
N HIS A 46 -5.39 9.04 2.69
CA HIS A 46 -4.55 9.80 1.76
C HIS A 46 -5.34 10.76 0.87
N LEU A 47 -6.63 10.54 0.65
CA LEU A 47 -7.50 11.48 -0.07
C LEU A 47 -7.52 12.89 0.57
N THR A 48 -7.22 13.00 1.85
CA THR A 48 -7.13 14.29 2.56
C THR A 48 -5.71 14.88 2.61
N ALA A 49 -4.70 14.14 2.15
CA ALA A 49 -3.29 14.55 2.24
C ALA A 49 -2.99 15.83 1.45
N GLU A 50 -2.05 16.63 1.96
CA GLU A 50 -1.60 17.88 1.29
C GLU A 50 -0.94 17.61 -0.08
N THR A 51 -0.33 16.45 -0.26
CA THR A 51 0.29 16.04 -1.54
C THR A 51 -0.72 16.00 -2.69
N LEU A 52 -1.99 15.73 -2.38
CA LEU A 52 -3.09 15.71 -3.35
C LEU A 52 -3.77 17.08 -3.54
N LYS A 53 -3.46 18.12 -2.75
CA LYS A 53 -4.22 19.37 -2.67
C LYS A 53 -4.66 19.94 -4.03
N ARG A 54 -3.75 20.00 -5.00
CA ARG A 54 -4.02 20.55 -6.34
C ARG A 54 -4.78 19.59 -7.25
N ARG A 55 -4.75 18.31 -7.01
CA ARG A 55 -5.33 17.25 -7.86
C ARG A 55 -6.40 16.44 -7.15
N ARG A 56 -6.70 16.76 -5.91
CA ARG A 56 -7.62 15.99 -5.06
C ARG A 56 -8.96 15.73 -5.75
N ARG A 57 -9.56 16.78 -6.31
CA ARG A 57 -10.85 16.68 -6.99
C ARG A 57 -10.80 15.66 -8.13
N ASP A 58 -9.78 15.71 -8.95
CA ASP A 58 -9.65 14.83 -10.11
C ASP A 58 -9.36 13.38 -9.68
N VAL A 59 -8.53 13.20 -8.66
CA VAL A 59 -8.26 11.88 -8.07
C VAL A 59 -9.53 11.28 -7.48
N VAL A 60 -10.25 12.03 -6.66
CA VAL A 60 -11.51 11.60 -6.03
C VAL A 60 -12.56 11.25 -7.09
N ASN A 61 -12.78 12.13 -8.06
CA ASN A 61 -13.75 11.89 -9.13
C ASN A 61 -13.39 10.64 -9.95
N THR A 62 -12.10 10.44 -10.23
CA THR A 62 -11.63 9.24 -10.95
C THR A 62 -11.85 7.99 -10.12
N LEU A 63 -11.52 8.03 -8.83
CA LEU A 63 -11.73 6.91 -7.91
C LEU A 63 -13.22 6.55 -7.81
N ILE A 64 -14.09 7.55 -7.60
CA ILE A 64 -15.54 7.35 -7.54
C ILE A 64 -16.04 6.67 -8.83
N ARG A 65 -15.62 7.17 -9.98
CA ARG A 65 -16.02 6.59 -11.27
C ARG A 65 -15.58 5.13 -11.40
N LEU A 66 -14.35 4.83 -11.05
CA LEU A 66 -13.82 3.46 -11.10
C LEU A 66 -14.61 2.54 -10.16
N ILE A 67 -14.80 2.96 -8.90
CA ILE A 67 -15.52 2.18 -7.88
C ILE A 67 -16.98 1.92 -8.29
N ARG A 68 -17.69 2.95 -8.79
CA ARG A 68 -19.10 2.82 -9.17
C ARG A 68 -19.35 1.92 -10.36
N ASN A 69 -18.42 1.92 -11.30
CA ASN A 69 -18.56 1.16 -12.53
C ASN A 69 -17.99 -0.27 -12.41
N ALA A 70 -17.16 -0.57 -11.42
CA ALA A 70 -16.63 -1.91 -11.23
C ALA A 70 -17.72 -2.89 -10.77
N LYS A 71 -17.69 -4.12 -11.27
CA LYS A 71 -18.60 -5.18 -10.79
C LYS A 71 -18.26 -5.57 -9.36
N ARG A 72 -16.96 -5.56 -9.02
CA ARG A 72 -16.45 -5.93 -7.70
C ARG A 72 -15.41 -4.96 -7.20
N VAL A 73 -15.50 -4.59 -5.93
CA VAL A 73 -14.47 -3.84 -5.22
C VAL A 73 -14.03 -4.68 -4.03
N ILE A 74 -12.72 -4.85 -3.87
CA ILE A 74 -12.10 -5.61 -2.80
C ILE A 74 -11.18 -4.65 -2.04
N CYS A 75 -11.44 -4.48 -0.76
CA CYS A 75 -10.60 -3.71 0.14
C CYS A 75 -9.81 -4.67 1.01
N LEU A 76 -8.50 -4.49 1.07
CA LEU A 76 -7.59 -5.25 1.92
C LEU A 76 -6.95 -4.29 2.91
N ASP A 77 -6.98 -4.62 4.17
CA ASP A 77 -6.31 -3.86 5.22
C ASP A 77 -6.18 -4.70 6.48
N ALA A 78 -5.12 -4.52 7.23
CA ALA A 78 -4.95 -5.15 8.54
C ALA A 78 -5.84 -4.49 9.61
N ASP A 79 -6.14 -3.18 9.42
CA ASP A 79 -6.87 -2.33 10.36
C ASP A 79 -8.22 -1.86 9.80
N LEU A 80 -8.87 -2.69 8.98
CA LEU A 80 -10.13 -2.36 8.31
C LEU A 80 -11.21 -1.99 9.33
N THR A 81 -11.74 -0.77 9.23
CA THR A 81 -12.77 -0.26 10.13
C THR A 81 -14.12 -0.11 9.44
N ALA A 82 -15.19 -0.24 10.23
CA ALA A 82 -16.54 -0.01 9.73
C ALA A 82 -16.78 1.46 9.38
N GLU A 83 -16.18 2.38 10.16
CA GLU A 83 -16.40 3.82 10.03
C GLU A 83 -15.73 4.40 8.79
N LEU A 84 -14.56 3.92 8.42
CA LEU A 84 -13.82 4.48 7.30
C LEU A 84 -13.94 3.60 6.06
N SER A 85 -13.39 2.40 6.06
CA SER A 85 -13.36 1.59 4.84
C SER A 85 -14.74 1.18 4.40
N ILE A 86 -15.59 0.68 5.30
CA ILE A 86 -16.90 0.19 4.93
C ILE A 86 -17.84 1.35 4.58
N ALA A 87 -18.00 2.32 5.51
CA ALA A 87 -18.97 3.40 5.31
C ALA A 87 -18.58 4.35 4.17
N VAL A 88 -17.29 4.70 4.03
CA VAL A 88 -16.82 5.55 2.94
C VAL A 88 -16.93 4.81 1.61
N MET A 89 -16.56 3.54 1.57
CA MET A 89 -16.62 2.75 0.34
C MET A 89 -18.07 2.58 -0.15
N ALA A 90 -19.03 2.35 0.76
CA ALA A 90 -20.45 2.32 0.43
C ALA A 90 -20.91 3.63 -0.21
N LYS A 91 -20.55 4.78 0.38
CA LYS A 91 -20.87 6.10 -0.17
C LYS A 91 -20.21 6.34 -1.54
N LEU A 92 -18.95 5.96 -1.70
CA LEU A 92 -18.25 6.10 -2.98
C LEU A 92 -18.91 5.25 -4.08
N ARG A 93 -19.46 4.09 -3.70
CA ARG A 93 -20.19 3.22 -4.60
C ARG A 93 -21.61 3.75 -4.91
N GLY A 94 -22.09 4.73 -4.15
CA GLY A 94 -23.43 5.33 -4.32
C GLY A 94 -24.53 4.59 -3.58
N MET A 95 -24.17 3.78 -2.59
CA MET A 95 -25.12 3.07 -1.72
C MET A 95 -25.58 4.04 -0.62
N GLU A 96 -26.90 4.26 -0.51
CA GLU A 96 -27.47 5.10 0.56
C GLU A 96 -27.53 4.34 1.90
N GLN A 97 -27.75 3.05 1.83
CA GLN A 97 -27.70 2.12 2.97
C GLN A 97 -26.87 0.91 2.58
N LEU A 98 -26.12 0.40 3.55
CA LEU A 98 -25.41 -0.87 3.43
C LEU A 98 -26.44 -2.00 3.48
N GLU A 99 -26.79 -2.52 2.33
CA GLU A 99 -27.49 -3.80 2.27
C GLU A 99 -26.50 -4.91 2.60
N THR A 100 -26.76 -5.65 3.66
CA THR A 100 -25.84 -6.66 4.22
C THR A 100 -25.49 -7.76 3.21
N ASP A 101 -26.34 -8.01 2.23
CA ASP A 101 -26.15 -9.04 1.22
C ASP A 101 -25.10 -8.66 0.15
N GLU A 102 -24.75 -7.37 0.03
CA GLU A 102 -23.76 -6.89 -0.92
C GLU A 102 -22.35 -6.77 -0.32
N LEU A 103 -22.24 -6.86 1.01
CA LEU A 103 -20.98 -6.77 1.74
C LEU A 103 -20.57 -8.13 2.31
N VAL A 104 -19.43 -8.63 1.88
CA VAL A 104 -18.83 -9.84 2.44
C VAL A 104 -17.51 -9.46 3.10
N GLY A 105 -17.39 -9.69 4.40
CA GLY A 105 -16.18 -9.47 5.18
C GLY A 105 -15.46 -10.78 5.49
N TYR A 106 -14.15 -10.79 5.29
CA TYR A 106 -13.27 -11.89 5.68
C TYR A 106 -12.26 -11.37 6.70
N ILE A 107 -12.21 -12.02 7.86
CA ILE A 107 -11.22 -11.70 8.90
C ILE A 107 -10.22 -12.86 8.95
N ASN A 108 -8.95 -12.54 8.75
CA ASN A 108 -7.88 -13.51 8.96
C ASN A 108 -7.41 -13.41 10.41
N ASP A 109 -7.83 -14.36 11.23
CA ASP A 109 -7.44 -14.49 12.64
C ASP A 109 -6.23 -15.40 12.87
N PHE A 110 -5.56 -15.80 11.79
CA PHE A 110 -4.39 -16.66 11.87
C PHE A 110 -3.24 -15.95 12.61
N LYS A 111 -2.88 -16.50 13.75
CA LYS A 111 -1.75 -16.03 14.56
C LYS A 111 -0.51 -16.86 14.26
N PHE A 112 0.53 -16.21 13.75
CA PHE A 112 1.83 -16.84 13.63
C PHE A 112 2.36 -17.18 15.03
N THR A 113 2.57 -18.47 15.29
CA THR A 113 3.31 -18.96 16.46
C THR A 113 4.76 -19.22 16.08
N GLY A 114 5.68 -18.98 17.01
CA GLY A 114 7.12 -19.26 16.80
C GLY A 114 7.94 -18.11 16.20
N ARG A 115 7.38 -16.91 16.11
CA ARG A 115 8.14 -15.68 15.84
C ARG A 115 8.24 -14.86 17.12
N SER A 116 9.44 -14.35 17.41
CA SER A 116 9.68 -13.40 18.49
C SER A 116 9.95 -12.01 17.92
N ILE A 117 9.53 -10.99 18.64
CA ILE A 117 9.90 -9.60 18.39
C ILE A 117 10.81 -9.18 19.52
N GLU A 118 12.02 -8.78 19.19
CA GLU A 118 12.95 -8.21 20.14
C GLU A 118 13.01 -6.68 19.94
N MET A 119 12.86 -5.96 21.03
CA MET A 119 12.96 -4.50 21.02
C MET A 119 14.26 -4.09 21.71
N TYR A 120 15.01 -3.23 21.05
CA TYR A 120 16.29 -2.73 21.58
C TYR A 120 16.12 -1.30 22.11
N PRO A 121 16.65 -0.99 23.27
CA PRO A 121 16.53 0.33 23.89
C PRO A 121 17.33 1.41 23.17
N SER A 122 18.32 1.02 22.35
CA SER A 122 19.10 1.94 21.55
C SER A 122 19.40 1.40 20.16
N ARG A 123 19.64 2.32 19.22
CA ARG A 123 20.09 2.00 17.86
C ARG A 123 21.43 1.24 17.87
N ASP A 124 22.33 1.59 18.77
CA ASP A 124 23.66 0.96 18.84
C ASP A 124 23.57 -0.50 19.22
N GLN A 125 22.68 -0.85 20.15
CA GLN A 125 22.42 -2.25 20.51
C GLN A 125 21.81 -3.04 19.36
N LEU A 126 20.85 -2.45 18.63
CA LEU A 126 20.28 -3.05 17.43
C LEU A 126 21.38 -3.33 16.39
N ILE A 127 22.27 -2.34 16.14
CA ILE A 127 23.37 -2.49 15.18
C ILE A 127 24.33 -3.57 15.65
N ALA A 128 24.68 -3.61 16.94
CA ALA A 128 25.56 -4.64 17.49
C ALA A 128 24.99 -6.04 17.24
N THR A 129 23.72 -6.27 17.58
CA THR A 129 23.05 -7.55 17.32
C THR A 129 23.01 -7.90 15.83
N LEU A 130 22.72 -6.91 14.97
CA LEU A 130 22.72 -7.12 13.53
C LEU A 130 24.10 -7.53 13.03
N LEU A 131 25.17 -6.91 13.52
CA LEU A 131 26.54 -7.26 13.15
C LEU A 131 26.97 -8.65 13.68
N ASP A 132 26.39 -9.11 14.78
CA ASP A 132 26.57 -10.50 15.23
C ASP A 132 25.93 -11.50 14.27
N HIS A 133 24.74 -11.20 13.72
CA HIS A 133 24.14 -12.00 12.65
C HIS A 133 25.00 -12.00 11.37
N VAL A 134 25.64 -10.87 11.04
CA VAL A 134 26.60 -10.78 9.92
C VAL A 134 27.80 -11.71 10.17
N ASN A 135 28.37 -11.70 11.38
CA ASN A 135 29.49 -12.56 11.76
C ASN A 135 29.13 -14.07 11.66
N GLN A 136 27.85 -14.39 11.93
CA GLN A 136 27.30 -15.74 11.79
C GLN A 136 26.89 -16.09 10.36
N ARG A 137 27.07 -15.17 9.39
CA ARG A 137 26.69 -15.31 7.99
C ARG A 137 25.20 -15.61 7.78
N GLN A 138 24.36 -15.10 8.66
CA GLN A 138 22.92 -15.25 8.57
C GLN A 138 22.34 -14.31 7.52
N ARG A 139 21.26 -14.76 6.86
CA ARG A 139 20.48 -13.91 5.97
C ARG A 139 19.47 -13.11 6.79
N PHE A 140 19.37 -11.82 6.52
CA PHE A 140 18.42 -10.94 7.17
C PHE A 140 17.96 -9.85 6.22
N PHE A 141 16.88 -9.18 6.59
CA PHE A 141 16.33 -8.04 5.89
C PHE A 141 16.30 -6.85 6.85
N VAL A 142 16.75 -5.70 6.39
CA VAL A 142 16.68 -4.44 7.13
C VAL A 142 15.76 -3.49 6.42
N ALA A 143 14.67 -3.07 7.08
CA ALA A 143 13.79 -2.01 6.60
C ALA A 143 14.19 -0.69 7.27
N THR A 144 14.50 0.31 6.48
CA THR A 144 14.78 1.67 6.95
C THR A 144 14.29 2.71 5.96
N ASN A 145 13.85 3.85 6.46
CA ASN A 145 13.51 5.03 5.65
C ASN A 145 14.67 6.04 5.57
N ASN A 146 15.83 5.68 6.11
CA ASN A 146 17.02 6.54 6.11
C ASN A 146 18.09 5.93 5.19
N ARG A 147 18.27 6.56 4.03
CA ARG A 147 19.23 6.11 3.02
C ARG A 147 20.67 6.15 3.52
N GLU A 148 21.08 7.24 4.20
CA GLU A 148 22.44 7.40 4.72
C GLU A 148 22.77 6.29 5.72
N PHE A 149 21.79 5.90 6.55
CA PHE A 149 21.95 4.76 7.45
C PHE A 149 22.11 3.44 6.70
N ALA A 150 21.34 3.21 5.64
CA ALA A 150 21.46 2.01 4.83
C ALA A 150 22.85 1.90 4.20
N GLU A 151 23.36 2.99 3.61
CA GLU A 151 24.69 3.07 3.02
C GLU A 151 25.79 2.85 4.08
N THR A 152 25.65 3.43 5.27
CA THR A 152 26.59 3.22 6.38
C THR A 152 26.61 1.75 6.83
N LEU A 153 25.44 1.14 6.94
CA LEU A 153 25.30 -0.26 7.33
C LEU A 153 25.92 -1.19 6.30
N GLU A 154 25.76 -0.90 5.01
CA GLU A 154 26.42 -1.64 3.92
C GLU A 154 27.94 -1.68 4.11
N VAL A 155 28.56 -0.51 4.36
CA VAL A 155 30.01 -0.42 4.63
C VAL A 155 30.41 -1.26 5.83
N MET A 156 29.64 -1.19 6.93
CA MET A 156 29.91 -1.96 8.15
C MET A 156 29.80 -3.48 7.93
N ILE A 157 28.86 -3.89 7.09
CA ILE A 157 28.67 -5.32 6.72
C ILE A 157 29.86 -5.77 5.87
N HIS A 158 30.25 -5.03 4.83
CA HIS A 158 31.37 -5.42 3.97
C HIS A 158 32.70 -5.46 4.70
N GLN A 159 32.90 -4.63 5.72
CA GLN A 159 34.09 -4.72 6.57
C GLN A 159 34.21 -6.05 7.30
N ARG A 160 33.09 -6.71 7.63
CA ARG A 160 33.03 -7.99 8.35
C ARG A 160 32.86 -9.19 7.44
N TRP A 161 32.13 -8.99 6.38
CA TRP A 161 31.82 -10.00 5.38
C TRP A 161 31.95 -9.38 3.97
N PRO A 162 33.16 -9.33 3.41
CA PRO A 162 33.42 -8.70 2.08
C PRO A 162 32.62 -9.33 0.94
N GLU A 163 32.27 -10.62 1.06
CA GLU A 163 31.55 -11.35 0.03
C GLU A 163 30.00 -11.27 0.18
N ALA A 164 29.52 -10.52 1.17
CA ALA A 164 28.08 -10.37 1.37
C ALA A 164 27.43 -9.76 0.14
N ARG A 165 26.31 -10.35 -0.31
CA ARG A 165 25.48 -9.76 -1.35
C ARG A 165 24.44 -8.87 -0.68
N ILE A 166 24.52 -7.57 -0.93
CA ILE A 166 23.62 -6.55 -0.39
C ILE A 166 22.80 -6.00 -1.55
N MET A 167 21.50 -5.85 -1.35
CA MET A 167 20.60 -5.14 -2.26
C MET A 167 20.04 -3.94 -1.50
N LEU A 168 20.32 -2.75 -1.98
CA LEU A 168 19.79 -1.48 -1.47
C LEU A 168 18.64 -0.98 -2.34
#